data_f46f84bb824fa72b21e4c51e5e7abd4f
#
_entry.id   f46f84bb824fa72b21e4c51e5e7abd4f
#
_cell.length_a   1.000
_cell.length_b   1.000
_cell.length_c   1.000
_cell.angle_alpha   90.00
_cell.angle_beta   90.00
_cell.angle_gamma   90.00
#
_symmetry.space_group_name_H-M   'P 1'
#
loop_
_entity.id
_entity.type
_entity.pdbx_description
1 polymer ?
#
loop_
_entity_poly.entity_id
_entity_poly.type
_entity_poly.pdbx_seq_one_letter_code
_entity_poly.pdbx_strand_id
1 'polypeptide(L)'
;MVVTPALKLWHTFRALELVYADAFASQLNDRYAARRDQFHEQAKQACDQLAAAGIGIAWTPVPRAAAPSVVAAAGNLPDNTYYVTMTWTNSTNEEGAPAATSAITTSESTLLVEPVAPPANATGWNVYVGTDPDGLELQNGSPIAVGQTWLQPGTVTTGGRGPGRGQSPSCLRPAPRVIQRG
;
A
#
# COMPACT_ATOMS: atom_id res chain seq x y z
N MET A 1 -11.13 3.86 -7.37
CA MET A 1 -10.15 3.63 -8.46
C MET A 1 -9.21 2.52 -8.01
N VAL A 2 -8.91 1.59 -8.90
CA VAL A 2 -7.99 0.47 -8.64
C VAL A 2 -6.66 0.77 -9.32
N VAL A 3 -5.55 0.47 -8.64
CA VAL A 3 -4.20 0.65 -9.21
C VAL A 3 -3.91 -0.49 -10.18
N THR A 4 -4.09 -0.21 -11.48
CA THR A 4 -3.74 -1.13 -12.56
C THR A 4 -2.25 -1.00 -12.93
N PRO A 5 -1.63 -2.00 -13.59
CA PRO A 5 -0.26 -1.89 -14.07
C PRO A 5 -0.01 -0.66 -14.96
N ALA A 6 -0.97 -0.33 -15.84
CA ALA A 6 -0.87 0.85 -16.71
C ALA A 6 -0.88 2.17 -15.91
N LEU A 7 -1.74 2.28 -14.89
CA LEU A 7 -1.78 3.44 -13.99
C LEU A 7 -0.48 3.56 -13.18
N LYS A 8 0.02 2.43 -12.65
CA LYS A 8 1.28 2.40 -11.90
C LYS A 8 2.46 2.86 -12.76
N LEU A 9 2.54 2.38 -13.99
CA LEU A 9 3.61 2.72 -14.93
C LEU A 9 3.60 4.22 -15.25
N TRP A 10 2.43 4.77 -15.60
CA TRP A 10 2.28 6.21 -15.84
C TRP A 10 2.69 7.04 -14.63
N HIS A 11 2.20 6.68 -13.43
CA HIS A 11 2.52 7.39 -12.20
C HIS A 11 4.03 7.37 -11.91
N THR A 12 4.69 6.21 -12.10
CA THR A 12 6.13 6.06 -11.87
C THR A 12 6.93 6.97 -12.79
N PHE A 13 6.67 6.97 -14.09
CA PHE A 13 7.41 7.82 -15.02
C PHE A 13 7.11 9.30 -14.84
N ARG A 14 5.87 9.66 -14.49
CA ARG A 14 5.52 11.04 -14.19
C ARG A 14 6.22 11.55 -12.92
N ALA A 15 6.33 10.72 -11.88
CA ALA A 15 7.07 11.06 -10.67
C ALA A 15 8.56 11.25 -10.95
N LEU A 16 9.18 10.37 -11.73
CA LEU A 16 10.58 10.50 -12.13
C LEU A 16 10.83 11.76 -12.97
N GLU A 17 9.96 12.08 -13.92
CA GLU A 17 10.03 13.33 -14.69
C GLU A 17 10.07 14.55 -13.76
N LEU A 18 9.17 14.59 -12.76
CA LEU A 18 9.10 15.71 -11.82
C LEU A 18 10.35 15.82 -10.93
N VAL A 19 10.87 14.68 -10.46
CA VAL A 19 12.11 14.64 -9.67
C VAL A 19 13.30 15.19 -10.47
N TYR A 20 13.44 14.76 -11.73
CA TYR A 20 14.53 15.26 -12.58
C TYR A 20 14.32 16.69 -13.07
N ALA A 21 13.07 17.16 -13.19
CA ALA A 21 12.78 18.56 -13.45
C ALA A 21 13.21 19.45 -12.28
N ASP A 22 12.92 19.03 -11.05
CA ASP A 22 13.36 19.74 -9.84
C ASP A 22 14.88 19.75 -9.68
N ALA A 23 15.53 18.59 -9.90
CA ALA A 23 16.97 18.48 -9.86
C ALA A 23 17.66 19.37 -10.91
N PHE A 24 17.10 19.47 -12.12
CA PHE A 24 17.60 20.35 -13.16
C PHE A 24 17.43 21.84 -12.78
N ALA A 25 16.25 22.22 -12.29
CA ALA A 25 15.97 23.59 -11.86
C ALA A 25 16.91 24.03 -10.71
N SER A 26 17.28 23.11 -9.82
CA SER A 26 18.16 23.39 -8.68
C SER A 26 19.64 23.49 -9.05
N GLN A 27 20.11 22.71 -10.03
CA GLN A 27 21.54 22.57 -10.34
C GLN A 27 21.93 23.01 -11.76
N LEU A 28 20.96 23.25 -12.65
CA LEU A 28 21.16 23.63 -14.07
C LEU A 28 22.14 22.71 -14.81
N ASN A 29 22.07 21.39 -14.51
CA ASN A 29 22.96 20.40 -15.07
C ASN A 29 22.29 19.67 -16.22
N ASP A 30 22.88 19.71 -17.42
CA ASP A 30 22.32 19.09 -18.63
C ASP A 30 22.07 17.58 -18.51
N ARG A 31 22.81 16.90 -17.65
CA ARG A 31 22.57 15.49 -17.36
C ARG A 31 21.14 15.26 -16.78
N TYR A 32 20.68 16.16 -15.94
CA TYR A 32 19.31 16.10 -15.39
C TYR A 32 18.28 16.50 -16.43
N ALA A 33 18.57 17.46 -17.30
CA ALA A 33 17.71 17.81 -18.43
C ALA A 33 17.44 16.59 -19.33
N ALA A 34 18.49 15.89 -19.76
CA ALA A 34 18.39 14.70 -20.61
C ALA A 34 17.53 13.59 -19.94
N ARG A 35 17.69 13.38 -18.62
CA ARG A 35 16.87 12.41 -17.86
C ARG A 35 15.41 12.84 -17.74
N ARG A 36 15.15 14.13 -17.45
CA ARG A 36 13.81 14.70 -17.45
C ARG A 36 13.09 14.44 -18.77
N ASP A 37 13.76 14.76 -19.90
CA ASP A 37 13.18 14.61 -21.22
C ASP A 37 12.93 13.13 -21.57
N GLN A 38 13.83 12.24 -21.19
CA GLN A 38 13.63 10.78 -21.30
C GLN A 38 12.37 10.34 -20.56
N PHE A 39 12.22 10.73 -19.29
CA PHE A 39 11.06 10.33 -18.48
C PHE A 39 9.76 11.02 -18.92
N HIS A 40 9.85 12.24 -19.48
CA HIS A 40 8.72 12.90 -20.11
C HIS A 40 8.13 12.06 -21.27
N GLU A 41 8.98 11.60 -22.18
CA GLU A 41 8.52 10.74 -23.28
C GLU A 41 7.97 9.40 -22.80
N GLN A 42 8.59 8.78 -21.79
CA GLN A 42 8.08 7.55 -21.18
C GLN A 42 6.75 7.77 -20.46
N ALA A 43 6.57 8.89 -19.76
CA ALA A 43 5.31 9.25 -19.12
C ALA A 43 4.20 9.47 -20.14
N LYS A 44 4.51 10.11 -21.29
CA LYS A 44 3.58 10.32 -22.38
C LYS A 44 3.12 9.00 -23.00
N GLN A 45 4.06 8.09 -23.31
CA GLN A 45 3.74 6.75 -23.83
C GLN A 45 2.90 5.95 -22.82
N ALA A 46 3.25 5.98 -21.53
CA ALA A 46 2.47 5.32 -20.49
C ALA A 46 1.07 5.93 -20.31
N CYS A 47 0.91 7.24 -20.52
CA CYS A 47 -0.38 7.93 -20.55
C CYS A 47 -1.26 7.43 -21.70
N ASP A 48 -0.69 7.28 -22.90
CA ASP A 48 -1.42 6.74 -24.06
C ASP A 48 -1.84 5.29 -23.83
N GLN A 49 -0.97 4.46 -23.22
CA GLN A 49 -1.31 3.10 -22.82
C GLN A 49 -2.43 3.07 -21.78
N LEU A 50 -2.39 3.96 -20.78
CA LEU A 50 -3.44 4.08 -19.78
C LEU A 50 -4.78 4.52 -20.41
N ALA A 51 -4.74 5.47 -21.34
CA ALA A 51 -5.93 5.92 -22.05
C ALA A 51 -6.57 4.79 -22.89
N ALA A 52 -5.74 3.94 -23.49
CA ALA A 52 -6.20 2.77 -24.25
C ALA A 52 -6.71 1.64 -23.33
N ALA A 53 -6.00 1.36 -22.24
CA ALA A 53 -6.38 0.31 -21.27
C ALA A 53 -7.59 0.70 -20.43
N GLY A 54 -7.72 1.98 -20.08
CA GLY A 54 -8.74 2.49 -19.17
C GLY A 54 -8.33 2.46 -17.69
N ILE A 55 -9.13 3.13 -16.89
CA ILE A 55 -8.97 3.22 -15.42
C ILE A 55 -9.80 2.12 -14.76
N GLY A 56 -9.16 1.37 -13.86
CA GLY A 56 -9.81 0.32 -13.09
C GLY A 56 -10.75 0.89 -12.01
N ILE A 57 -11.97 0.38 -11.99
CA ILE A 57 -12.99 0.72 -10.99
C ILE A 57 -13.40 -0.54 -10.23
N ALA A 58 -13.36 -0.52 -8.92
CA ALA A 58 -14.02 -1.52 -8.08
C ALA A 58 -15.42 -1.02 -7.71
N TRP A 59 -16.44 -1.86 -7.90
CA TRP A 59 -17.82 -1.49 -7.55
C TRP A 59 -18.03 -1.48 -6.04
N THR A 60 -17.39 -2.41 -5.34
CA THR A 60 -17.43 -2.52 -3.88
C THR A 60 -16.02 -2.39 -3.31
N PRO A 61 -15.45 -1.17 -3.30
CA PRO A 61 -14.09 -0.99 -2.84
C PRO A 61 -13.96 -1.30 -1.36
N VAL A 62 -12.96 -2.09 -0.99
CA VAL A 62 -12.56 -2.25 0.41
C VAL A 62 -11.86 -0.96 0.85
N PRO A 63 -12.38 -0.25 1.85
CA PRO A 63 -11.82 1.02 2.25
C PRO A 63 -10.45 0.86 2.92
N ARG A 64 -9.74 1.97 3.06
CA ARG A 64 -8.53 2.02 3.87
C ARG A 64 -8.86 1.65 5.31
N ALA A 65 -8.01 0.82 5.92
CA ALA A 65 -8.16 0.48 7.33
C ALA A 65 -7.84 1.68 8.25
N ALA A 66 -8.53 1.76 9.38
CA ALA A 66 -8.11 2.59 10.49
C ALA A 66 -6.88 1.98 11.17
N ALA A 67 -6.09 2.78 11.87
CA ALA A 67 -4.97 2.26 12.64
C ALA A 67 -5.47 1.23 13.67
N PRO A 68 -4.86 0.03 13.75
CA PRO A 68 -5.26 -0.97 14.73
C PRO A 68 -4.94 -0.51 16.16
N SER A 69 -5.69 -1.02 17.13
CA SER A 69 -5.27 -1.00 18.53
C SER A 69 -4.17 -2.05 18.71
N VAL A 70 -3.03 -1.64 19.23
CA VAL A 70 -1.89 -2.52 19.48
C VAL A 70 -1.47 -2.36 20.94
N VAL A 71 -1.47 -3.48 21.68
CA VAL A 71 -1.08 -3.50 23.09
C VAL A 71 -0.10 -4.63 23.35
N ALA A 72 0.74 -4.46 24.37
CA ALA A 72 1.60 -5.52 24.87
C ALA A 72 0.78 -6.55 25.63
N ALA A 73 1.01 -7.83 25.34
CA ALA A 73 0.41 -8.97 26.02
C ALA A 73 1.50 -9.89 26.58
N ALA A 74 1.13 -10.84 27.43
CA ALA A 74 2.09 -11.81 27.94
C ALA A 74 2.70 -12.62 26.78
N GLY A 75 4.03 -12.67 26.72
CA GLY A 75 4.78 -13.36 25.67
C GLY A 75 6.26 -13.07 25.74
N ASN A 76 6.99 -13.47 24.71
CA ASN A 76 8.46 -13.44 24.70
C ASN A 76 9.03 -13.03 23.33
N LEU A 77 8.41 -12.04 22.68
CA LEU A 77 9.07 -11.40 21.54
C LEU A 77 10.40 -10.76 22.01
N PRO A 78 11.40 -10.73 21.17
CA PRO A 78 12.62 -9.97 21.45
C PRO A 78 12.30 -8.51 21.78
N ASP A 79 13.01 -7.95 22.76
CA ASP A 79 12.87 -6.54 23.14
C ASP A 79 13.23 -5.66 21.95
N ASN A 80 12.22 -4.96 21.41
CA ASN A 80 12.39 -4.09 20.26
C ASN A 80 11.19 -3.13 20.11
N THR A 81 11.32 -2.16 19.21
CA THR A 81 10.19 -1.41 18.70
C THR A 81 9.65 -2.11 17.47
N TYR A 82 8.37 -2.47 17.52
CA TYR A 82 7.65 -3.08 16.41
C TYR A 82 6.69 -2.08 15.79
N TYR A 83 6.63 -2.12 14.47
CA TYR A 83 5.70 -1.35 13.66
C TYR A 83 4.62 -2.28 13.14
N VAL A 84 3.37 -1.87 13.28
CA VAL A 84 2.20 -2.70 12.96
C VAL A 84 1.25 -1.93 12.07
N THR A 85 0.80 -2.54 10.99
CA THR A 85 -0.32 -2.07 10.18
C THR A 85 -1.26 -3.20 9.85
N MET A 86 -2.44 -2.87 9.35
CA MET A 86 -3.44 -3.84 8.91
C MET A 86 -4.11 -3.43 7.61
N THR A 87 -4.70 -4.39 6.94
CA THR A 87 -5.58 -4.19 5.79
C THR A 87 -6.89 -4.93 6.00
N TRP A 88 -8.01 -4.38 5.54
CA TRP A 88 -9.26 -5.13 5.42
C TRP A 88 -9.22 -6.03 4.18
N THR A 89 -9.90 -7.18 4.28
CA THR A 89 -10.13 -8.10 3.15
C THR A 89 -11.62 -8.31 2.91
N ASN A 90 -12.00 -8.51 1.63
CA ASN A 90 -13.34 -8.92 1.24
C ASN A 90 -13.47 -10.45 1.12
N SER A 91 -14.63 -10.92 0.70
CA SER A 91 -14.92 -12.36 0.51
C SER A 91 -14.09 -13.05 -0.57
N THR A 92 -13.44 -12.30 -1.43
CA THR A 92 -12.51 -12.81 -2.45
C THR A 92 -11.03 -12.68 -2.05
N ASN A 93 -10.77 -12.35 -0.78
CA ASN A 93 -9.43 -12.12 -0.22
C ASN A 93 -8.65 -10.98 -0.89
N GLU A 94 -9.35 -10.05 -1.52
CA GLU A 94 -8.76 -8.83 -2.01
C GLU A 94 -8.60 -7.81 -0.88
N GLU A 95 -7.56 -7.00 -0.94
CA GLU A 95 -7.20 -6.07 0.13
C GLU A 95 -7.52 -4.62 -0.18
N GLY A 96 -7.95 -3.90 0.85
CA GLY A 96 -7.99 -2.45 0.85
C GLY A 96 -6.59 -1.83 1.08
N ALA A 97 -6.57 -0.50 1.15
CA ALA A 97 -5.34 0.23 1.48
C ALA A 97 -4.95 -0.03 2.96
N PRO A 98 -3.64 -0.08 3.27
CA PRO A 98 -3.16 -0.30 4.63
C PRO A 98 -3.50 0.89 5.55
N ALA A 99 -3.66 0.60 6.83
CA ALA A 99 -3.81 1.57 7.89
C ALA A 99 -2.56 2.47 8.03
N ALA A 100 -2.68 3.53 8.81
CA ALA A 100 -1.49 4.19 9.34
C ALA A 100 -0.74 3.21 10.26
N THR A 101 0.58 3.23 10.21
CA THR A 101 1.43 2.36 11.03
C THR A 101 1.38 2.79 12.49
N SER A 102 1.16 1.84 13.39
CA SER A 102 1.29 2.02 14.83
C SER A 102 2.64 1.47 15.29
N ALA A 103 3.31 2.16 16.22
CA ALA A 103 4.56 1.70 16.81
C ALA A 103 4.35 1.32 18.28
N ILE A 104 4.97 0.23 18.72
CA ILE A 104 4.96 -0.22 20.10
C ILE A 104 6.31 -0.82 20.47
N THR A 105 6.82 -0.47 21.64
CA THR A 105 8.03 -1.10 22.19
C THR A 105 7.62 -2.22 23.14
N THR A 106 8.18 -3.40 22.93
CA THR A 106 7.96 -4.59 23.76
C THR A 106 9.17 -4.86 24.66
N SER A 107 8.91 -5.34 25.88
CA SER A 107 9.88 -5.93 26.77
C SER A 107 9.20 -7.09 27.48
N GLU A 108 9.76 -8.29 27.37
CA GLU A 108 9.22 -9.54 27.92
C GLU A 108 7.72 -9.75 27.60
N SER A 109 7.30 -9.32 26.40
CA SER A 109 5.89 -9.29 25.99
C SER A 109 5.74 -9.65 24.51
N THR A 110 4.51 -9.84 24.06
CA THR A 110 4.16 -10.01 22.67
C THR A 110 3.10 -8.98 22.23
N LEU A 111 2.73 -8.99 20.95
CA LEU A 111 1.77 -8.06 20.37
C LEU A 111 0.36 -8.66 20.36
N LEU A 112 -0.59 -7.98 20.97
CA LEU A 112 -2.01 -8.19 20.73
C LEU A 112 -2.53 -7.06 19.86
N VAL A 113 -3.08 -7.43 18.70
CA VAL A 113 -3.59 -6.50 17.68
C VAL A 113 -5.10 -6.67 17.54
N GLU A 114 -5.81 -5.57 17.62
CA GLU A 114 -7.27 -5.52 17.50
C GLU A 114 -7.66 -4.58 16.35
N PRO A 115 -8.50 -5.06 15.42
CA PRO A 115 -8.97 -4.23 14.32
C PRO A 115 -10.01 -3.21 14.80
N VAL A 116 -9.99 -2.01 14.22
CA VAL A 116 -10.88 -0.89 14.60
C VAL A 116 -11.80 -0.53 13.45
N ALA A 117 -13.09 -0.34 13.73
CA ALA A 117 -14.10 0.15 12.79
C ALA A 117 -14.21 -0.67 11.49
N PRO A 118 -14.59 -1.95 11.57
CA PRO A 118 -14.72 -2.81 10.39
C PRO A 118 -15.79 -2.27 9.43
N PRO A 119 -15.48 -2.12 8.12
CA PRO A 119 -16.47 -1.72 7.14
C PRO A 119 -17.42 -2.90 6.83
N ALA A 120 -18.65 -2.57 6.38
CA ALA A 120 -19.69 -3.56 6.15
C ALA A 120 -19.34 -4.62 5.08
N ASN A 121 -18.42 -4.32 4.17
CA ASN A 121 -17.97 -5.23 3.12
C ASN A 121 -16.67 -5.96 3.45
N ALA A 122 -16.10 -5.80 4.64
CA ALA A 122 -14.99 -6.60 5.10
C ALA A 122 -15.49 -7.94 5.66
N THR A 123 -14.83 -9.02 5.27
CA THR A 123 -15.02 -10.37 5.82
C THR A 123 -13.87 -10.82 6.70
N GLY A 124 -12.72 -10.16 6.58
CA GLY A 124 -11.52 -10.45 7.35
C GLY A 124 -10.52 -9.30 7.28
N TRP A 125 -9.36 -9.55 7.86
CA TRP A 125 -8.27 -8.59 7.87
C TRP A 125 -6.91 -9.30 7.93
N ASN A 126 -5.88 -8.60 7.47
CA ASN A 126 -4.49 -9.05 7.52
C ASN A 126 -3.68 -8.13 8.41
N VAL A 127 -2.71 -8.71 9.14
CA VAL A 127 -1.77 -8.00 10.00
C VAL A 127 -0.37 -8.06 9.42
N TYR A 128 0.32 -6.94 9.48
CA TYR A 128 1.68 -6.77 8.99
C TYR A 128 2.53 -6.17 10.10
N VAL A 129 3.66 -6.80 10.38
CA VAL A 129 4.58 -6.40 11.44
C VAL A 129 6.00 -6.34 10.88
N GLY A 130 6.80 -5.43 11.40
CA GLY A 130 8.22 -5.31 11.12
C GLY A 130 8.92 -4.53 12.21
N THR A 131 10.24 -4.55 12.21
CA THR A 131 11.10 -3.72 13.06
C THR A 131 11.53 -2.43 12.36
N ASP A 132 11.13 -2.27 11.09
CA ASP A 132 11.32 -1.09 10.26
C ASP A 132 9.94 -0.63 9.76
N PRO A 133 9.59 0.66 9.86
CA PRO A 133 8.29 1.18 9.39
C PRO A 133 8.06 0.96 7.89
N ASP A 134 9.11 0.86 7.08
CA ASP A 134 9.05 0.61 5.64
C ASP A 134 9.17 -0.88 5.28
N GLY A 135 9.52 -1.74 6.24
CA GLY A 135 9.75 -3.18 6.10
C GLY A 135 8.65 -4.05 6.73
N LEU A 136 7.38 -3.64 6.61
CA LEU A 136 6.26 -4.39 7.20
C LEU A 136 5.88 -5.60 6.36
N GLU A 137 5.74 -6.77 6.99
CA GLU A 137 5.48 -8.05 6.34
C GLU A 137 4.28 -8.77 6.94
N LEU A 138 3.58 -9.54 6.11
CA LEU A 138 2.39 -10.31 6.49
C LEU A 138 2.73 -11.37 7.54
N GLN A 139 1.96 -11.39 8.63
CA GLN A 139 2.17 -12.32 9.74
C GLN A 139 1.14 -13.45 9.83
N ASN A 140 -0.03 -13.29 9.23
CA ASN A 140 -1.09 -14.30 9.24
C ASN A 140 -1.12 -15.10 7.93
N GLY A 141 -1.27 -16.42 8.03
CA GLY A 141 -1.32 -17.31 6.85
C GLY A 141 -2.62 -17.23 6.06
N SER A 142 -3.71 -16.79 6.70
CA SER A 142 -5.02 -16.55 6.09
C SER A 142 -5.69 -15.36 6.76
N PRO A 143 -6.61 -14.64 6.08
CA PRO A 143 -7.31 -13.52 6.68
C PRO A 143 -7.97 -13.89 8.01
N ILE A 144 -7.79 -13.05 9.02
CA ILE A 144 -8.39 -13.17 10.34
C ILE A 144 -9.84 -12.69 10.23
N ALA A 145 -10.79 -13.40 10.83
CA ALA A 145 -12.20 -13.00 10.75
C ALA A 145 -12.45 -11.64 11.42
N VAL A 146 -13.39 -10.88 10.88
CA VAL A 146 -13.82 -9.61 11.47
C VAL A 146 -14.28 -9.83 12.91
N GLY A 147 -13.83 -9.02 13.85
CA GLY A 147 -14.16 -9.13 15.27
C GLY A 147 -13.25 -10.07 16.07
N GLN A 148 -12.31 -10.76 15.43
CA GLN A 148 -11.25 -11.48 16.14
C GLN A 148 -10.02 -10.62 16.33
N THR A 149 -9.36 -10.77 17.48
CA THR A 149 -8.05 -10.22 17.77
C THR A 149 -6.95 -11.16 17.27
N TRP A 150 -5.77 -10.65 17.09
CA TRP A 150 -4.60 -11.43 16.72
C TRP A 150 -3.48 -11.26 17.74
N LEU A 151 -2.94 -12.38 18.19
CA LEU A 151 -1.80 -12.44 19.06
C LEU A 151 -0.60 -12.95 18.26
N GLN A 152 0.53 -12.25 18.32
CA GLN A 152 1.77 -12.69 17.65
C GLN A 152 2.20 -14.07 18.22
N PRO A 153 2.24 -15.11 17.37
CA PRO A 153 2.44 -16.48 17.88
C PRO A 153 3.91 -16.84 18.16
N GLY A 154 4.85 -15.94 17.89
CA GLY A 154 6.28 -16.16 18.06
C GLY A 154 7.07 -15.01 17.47
N THR A 155 8.28 -15.27 16.98
CA THR A 155 9.10 -14.26 16.30
C THR A 155 8.40 -13.73 15.05
N VAL A 156 8.67 -12.47 14.71
CA VAL A 156 8.14 -11.85 13.48
C VAL A 156 8.66 -12.62 12.27
N THR A 157 7.75 -13.02 11.40
CA THR A 157 8.08 -13.69 10.14
C THR A 157 8.71 -12.69 9.18
N THR A 158 9.80 -13.05 8.53
CA THR A 158 10.52 -12.27 7.52
C THR A 158 10.46 -12.95 6.16
N GLY A 159 10.58 -12.17 5.07
CA GLY A 159 10.47 -12.66 3.69
C GLY A 159 9.03 -12.80 3.19
N GLY A 160 8.07 -12.27 3.97
CA GLY A 160 6.67 -12.19 3.60
C GLY A 160 6.38 -11.05 2.61
N ARG A 161 5.13 -10.96 2.17
CA ARG A 161 4.69 -9.85 1.32
C ARG A 161 4.41 -8.59 2.14
N GLY A 162 4.64 -7.43 1.54
CA GLY A 162 4.23 -6.14 2.09
C GLY A 162 2.71 -5.92 2.05
N PRO A 163 2.20 -4.89 2.77
CA PRO A 163 0.78 -4.56 2.85
C PRO A 163 0.24 -3.96 1.55
N GLY A 164 -1.07 -4.09 1.35
CA GLY A 164 -1.78 -3.40 0.28
C GLY A 164 -1.70 -4.07 -1.09
N ARG A 165 -1.93 -5.37 -1.17
CA ARG A 165 -2.02 -6.11 -2.45
C ARG A 165 -3.05 -5.50 -3.41
N GLY A 166 -4.07 -4.81 -2.86
CA GLY A 166 -5.10 -4.15 -3.63
C GLY A 166 -6.22 -5.07 -4.09
N GLN A 167 -7.10 -4.51 -4.90
CA GLN A 167 -8.24 -5.19 -5.48
C GLN A 167 -8.09 -5.26 -7.01
N SER A 168 -8.66 -6.29 -7.61
CA SER A 168 -8.85 -6.37 -9.05
C SER A 168 -9.94 -5.39 -9.50
N PRO A 169 -9.85 -4.77 -10.68
CA PRO A 169 -10.92 -3.92 -11.17
C PRO A 169 -12.14 -4.75 -11.56
N SER A 170 -13.33 -4.32 -11.12
CA SER A 170 -14.61 -4.88 -11.57
C SER A 170 -14.93 -4.49 -13.02
N CYS A 171 -14.46 -3.32 -13.45
CA CYS A 171 -14.54 -2.86 -14.84
C CYS A 171 -13.41 -1.88 -15.15
N LEU A 172 -13.14 -1.71 -16.44
CA LEU A 172 -12.25 -0.68 -16.96
C LEU A 172 -13.11 0.42 -17.58
N ARG A 173 -12.91 1.67 -17.14
CA ARG A 173 -13.56 2.85 -17.72
C ARG A 173 -12.54 3.59 -18.57
N PRO A 174 -12.87 3.95 -19.83
CA PRO A 174 -11.98 4.76 -20.66
C PRO A 174 -11.52 6.01 -19.88
N ALA A 175 -10.22 6.26 -19.87
CA ALA A 175 -9.70 7.50 -19.32
C ALA A 175 -10.06 8.65 -20.27
N PRO A 176 -10.77 9.70 -19.83
CA PRO A 176 -10.98 10.85 -20.68
C PRO A 176 -9.60 11.46 -20.98
N ARG A 177 -9.30 11.69 -22.24
CA ARG A 177 -8.18 12.55 -22.64
C ARG A 177 -8.53 13.94 -22.16
N VAL A 178 -8.08 14.29 -20.96
CA VAL A 178 -8.19 15.67 -20.49
C VAL A 178 -7.25 16.50 -21.35
N ILE A 179 -7.80 17.26 -22.27
CA ILE A 179 -7.08 18.35 -22.92
C ILE A 179 -6.85 19.37 -21.80
N GLN A 180 -5.69 19.31 -21.18
CA GLN A 180 -5.25 20.44 -20.36
C GLN A 180 -5.03 21.60 -21.32
N ARG A 181 -6.00 22.49 -21.36
CA ARG A 181 -5.72 23.84 -21.85
C ARG A 181 -4.85 24.50 -20.79
N GLY A 182 -3.61 24.73 -21.17
CA GLY A 182 -2.67 25.54 -20.41
C GLY A 182 -3.17 26.98 -20.25
#